data_5627c01b2c01688c333a8bc12b8ad3d3
#
_entry.id   5627c01b2c01688c333a8bc12b8ad3d3
#
_cell.length_a   1.000
_cell.length_b   1.000
_cell.length_c   1.000
_cell.angle_alpha   90.00
_cell.angle_beta   90.00
_cell.angle_gamma   90.00
#
_symmetry.space_group_name_H-M   'P 1'
#
loop_
_entity.id
_entity.type
_entity.pdbx_description
1 polymer ?
#
loop_
_entity_poly.entity_id
_entity_poly.type
_entity_poly.pdbx_seq_one_letter_code
_entity_poly.pdbx_strand_id
1 'polypeptide(L)'
;MVVFLIYSGLVYLGIASLYWFVVFPINFIEGFLEKSQLNKLFFFVNQVEQKDQILFFIAVVIMAIGLVILIKIYYLNKGLYNLSKTGITVKNTISTEDKQIIQCLNNALEWLSSDQIALRLGAIYALERIAKVSGEDHWKIMEILSTFVRYQSPWKINVEQQKQIDELSSPVQITQNQKLPIDIQGALTVIGRRDSSKELEDEKIDLRHATLIGANLTEANLQEAYLSGSKLQGACLNQANLKGAYVIGANLEGADCNQANLQGAYLIKANLTDACLSDANLEGAFLRSAKLEKAILWNANLQGASLIQANLQEANLEGANLQGTDLRGANLQGAKNLTQKQIELAQIDSETILPDYLIRD
;
A
#
# COMPACT_ATOMS: atom_id res chain seq x y z
N MET A 1 -7.51 -1.48 -42.39
CA MET A 1 -8.77 -1.81 -41.69
C MET A 1 -8.59 -1.93 -40.18
N VAL A 2 -7.58 -2.63 -39.66
CA VAL A 2 -7.31 -2.78 -38.21
C VAL A 2 -6.94 -1.45 -37.53
N VAL A 3 -6.14 -0.61 -38.17
CA VAL A 3 -5.73 0.72 -37.68
C VAL A 3 -6.93 1.68 -37.56
N PHE A 4 -7.89 1.56 -38.49
CA PHE A 4 -9.11 2.38 -38.48
C PHE A 4 -10.08 1.98 -37.33
N LEU A 5 -10.12 0.69 -36.95
CA LEU A 5 -10.92 0.19 -35.84
C LEU A 5 -10.31 0.55 -34.47
N ILE A 6 -8.98 0.60 -34.37
CA ILE A 6 -8.31 1.06 -33.15
C ILE A 6 -8.50 2.57 -32.97
N TYR A 7 -8.42 3.37 -34.05
CA TYR A 7 -8.65 4.82 -33.97
C TYR A 7 -10.11 5.15 -33.62
N SER A 8 -11.09 4.43 -34.21
CA SER A 8 -12.50 4.62 -33.87
C SER A 8 -12.82 4.19 -32.42
N GLY A 9 -12.18 3.13 -31.91
CA GLY A 9 -12.32 2.69 -30.52
C GLY A 9 -11.71 3.69 -29.52
N LEU A 10 -10.56 4.26 -29.81
CA LEU A 10 -9.92 5.30 -29.00
C LEU A 10 -10.72 6.61 -29.01
N VAL A 11 -11.32 6.98 -30.15
CA VAL A 11 -12.21 8.13 -30.25
C VAL A 11 -13.50 7.89 -29.46
N TYR A 12 -14.07 6.66 -29.51
CA TYR A 12 -15.28 6.33 -28.74
C TYR A 12 -15.03 6.29 -27.22
N LEU A 13 -13.88 5.77 -26.78
CA LEU A 13 -13.45 5.82 -25.37
C LEU A 13 -13.14 7.26 -24.91
N GLY A 14 -12.56 8.07 -25.78
CA GLY A 14 -12.35 9.50 -25.54
C GLY A 14 -13.67 10.26 -25.42
N ILE A 15 -14.66 9.98 -26.27
CA ILE A 15 -16.00 10.60 -26.23
C ILE A 15 -16.80 10.12 -25.01
N ALA A 16 -16.70 8.85 -24.63
CA ALA A 16 -17.38 8.33 -23.43
C ALA A 16 -16.77 8.89 -22.12
N SER A 17 -15.45 9.04 -22.06
CA SER A 17 -14.78 9.71 -20.94
C SER A 17 -15.08 11.22 -20.93
N LEU A 18 -15.18 11.87 -22.10
CA LEU A 18 -15.62 13.26 -22.25
C LEU A 18 -17.07 13.45 -21.78
N TYR A 19 -17.96 12.50 -22.08
CA TYR A 19 -19.35 12.55 -21.60
C TYR A 19 -19.43 12.53 -20.07
N TRP A 20 -18.61 11.71 -19.40
CA TRP A 20 -18.57 11.62 -17.94
C TRP A 20 -17.84 12.81 -17.28
N PHE A 21 -16.80 13.34 -17.88
CA PHE A 21 -16.02 14.47 -17.34
C PHE A 21 -16.55 15.85 -17.68
N VAL A 22 -17.29 16.00 -18.80
CA VAL A 22 -17.79 17.30 -19.30
C VAL A 22 -19.28 17.46 -19.05
N VAL A 23 -20.09 16.40 -19.21
CA VAL A 23 -21.55 16.49 -19.05
C VAL A 23 -21.97 16.49 -17.58
N PHE A 24 -21.22 15.76 -16.70
CA PHE A 24 -21.50 15.80 -15.26
C PHE A 24 -21.19 17.16 -14.61
N PRO A 25 -20.07 17.86 -14.95
CA PRO A 25 -19.91 19.26 -14.53
C PRO A 25 -20.82 20.25 -15.23
N ILE A 26 -21.24 20.01 -16.50
CA ILE A 26 -22.15 20.91 -17.22
C ILE A 26 -23.53 20.95 -16.56
N ASN A 27 -24.07 19.82 -16.12
CA ASN A 27 -25.31 19.79 -15.35
C ASN A 27 -25.19 20.50 -13.98
N PHE A 28 -23.97 20.59 -13.44
CA PHE A 28 -23.66 21.36 -12.24
C PHE A 28 -23.48 22.86 -12.55
N ILE A 29 -22.97 23.19 -13.73
CA ILE A 29 -22.73 24.58 -14.20
C ILE A 29 -24.01 25.19 -14.80
N GLU A 30 -24.95 24.41 -15.33
CA GLU A 30 -26.27 24.87 -15.79
C GLU A 30 -27.08 25.57 -14.68
N GLY A 31 -26.75 25.37 -13.42
CA GLY A 31 -27.30 26.12 -12.30
C GLY A 31 -26.64 27.51 -12.09
N PHE A 32 -25.56 27.84 -12.78
CA PHE A 32 -24.77 29.06 -12.56
C PHE A 32 -24.57 29.94 -13.81
N LEU A 33 -24.77 29.40 -15.03
CA LEU A 33 -24.58 30.15 -16.28
C LEU A 33 -25.83 30.13 -17.15
N GLU A 34 -26.21 31.31 -17.66
CA GLU A 34 -27.31 31.40 -18.63
C GLU A 34 -27.00 30.62 -19.93
N LYS A 35 -28.01 29.94 -20.46
CA LYS A 35 -27.95 29.09 -21.69
C LYS A 35 -27.33 29.80 -22.90
N SER A 36 -27.40 31.14 -22.96
CA SER A 36 -26.79 31.99 -23.97
C SER A 36 -25.27 32.04 -23.94
N GLN A 37 -24.65 31.86 -22.77
CA GLN A 37 -23.20 31.86 -22.57
C GLN A 37 -22.58 30.52 -22.94
N LEU A 38 -23.26 29.42 -22.63
CA LEU A 38 -22.86 28.06 -23.02
C LEU A 38 -22.81 27.89 -24.56
N ASN A 39 -23.81 28.42 -25.29
CA ASN A 39 -23.83 28.35 -26.75
C ASN A 39 -22.70 29.14 -27.41
N LYS A 40 -22.24 30.25 -26.81
CA LYS A 40 -21.07 31.02 -27.28
C LYS A 40 -19.78 30.26 -27.07
N LEU A 41 -19.67 29.54 -25.98
CA LEU A 41 -18.48 28.69 -25.67
C LEU A 41 -18.37 27.51 -26.65
N PHE A 42 -19.49 26.84 -26.95
CA PHE A 42 -19.53 25.75 -27.93
C PHE A 42 -19.21 26.20 -29.34
N PHE A 43 -19.66 27.38 -29.74
CA PHE A 43 -19.35 27.96 -31.06
C PHE A 43 -17.86 28.30 -31.18
N PHE A 44 -17.24 28.77 -30.11
CA PHE A 44 -15.80 29.12 -30.09
C PHE A 44 -14.92 27.87 -30.21
N VAL A 45 -15.27 26.78 -29.50
CA VAL A 45 -14.51 25.52 -29.51
C VAL A 45 -14.49 24.86 -30.91
N ASN A 46 -15.56 24.99 -31.69
CA ASN A 46 -15.65 24.40 -33.03
C ASN A 46 -14.89 25.16 -34.13
N GLN A 47 -14.36 26.35 -33.83
CA GLN A 47 -13.59 27.15 -34.79
C GLN A 47 -12.07 27.04 -34.67
N VAL A 48 -11.56 26.29 -33.68
CA VAL A 48 -10.12 26.19 -33.38
C VAL A 48 -9.50 25.00 -34.11
N GLU A 49 -8.34 25.17 -34.76
CA GLU A 49 -7.59 24.09 -35.43
C GLU A 49 -7.19 22.96 -34.43
N GLN A 50 -7.09 21.72 -34.93
CA GLN A 50 -6.96 20.49 -34.14
C GLN A 50 -5.77 20.48 -33.13
N LYS A 51 -4.71 21.23 -33.41
CA LYS A 51 -3.53 21.34 -32.50
C LYS A 51 -3.80 22.22 -31.30
N ASP A 52 -4.56 23.29 -31.49
CA ASP A 52 -4.88 24.23 -30.43
C ASP A 52 -6.04 23.74 -29.57
N GLN A 53 -6.85 22.80 -30.07
CA GLN A 53 -7.91 22.15 -29.30
C GLN A 53 -7.35 21.35 -28.11
N ILE A 54 -6.21 20.66 -28.27
CA ILE A 54 -5.58 19.88 -27.19
C ILE A 54 -5.05 20.82 -26.09
N LEU A 55 -4.40 21.91 -26.48
CA LEU A 55 -3.92 22.92 -25.54
C LEU A 55 -5.06 23.62 -24.79
N PHE A 56 -6.15 23.91 -25.51
CA PHE A 56 -7.36 24.48 -24.92
C PHE A 56 -8.01 23.51 -23.92
N PHE A 57 -8.10 22.20 -24.25
CA PHE A 57 -8.61 21.19 -23.33
C PHE A 57 -7.75 21.03 -22.09
N ILE A 58 -6.43 21.05 -22.23
CA ILE A 58 -5.51 21.01 -21.08
C ILE A 58 -5.71 22.24 -20.18
N ALA A 59 -5.86 23.43 -20.76
CA ALA A 59 -6.11 24.66 -20.02
C ALA A 59 -7.46 24.63 -19.29
N VAL A 60 -8.52 24.10 -19.93
CA VAL A 60 -9.85 23.93 -19.32
C VAL A 60 -9.81 22.92 -18.15
N VAL A 61 -9.09 21.81 -18.30
CA VAL A 61 -8.91 20.82 -17.23
C VAL A 61 -8.14 21.42 -16.03
N ILE A 62 -7.08 22.19 -16.31
CA ILE A 62 -6.30 22.86 -15.24
C ILE A 62 -7.18 23.90 -14.53
N MET A 63 -7.98 24.68 -15.26
CA MET A 63 -8.91 25.64 -14.67
C MET A 63 -10.00 24.95 -13.84
N ALA A 64 -10.54 23.82 -14.31
CA ALA A 64 -11.54 23.05 -13.59
C ALA A 64 -10.97 22.48 -12.27
N ILE A 65 -9.74 21.94 -12.29
CA ILE A 65 -9.04 21.49 -11.09
C ILE A 65 -8.79 22.67 -10.12
N GLY A 66 -8.36 23.83 -10.64
CA GLY A 66 -8.16 25.04 -9.86
C GLY A 66 -9.47 25.53 -9.22
N LEU A 67 -10.59 25.44 -9.95
CA LEU A 67 -11.92 25.81 -9.44
C LEU A 67 -12.40 24.85 -8.35
N VAL A 68 -12.18 23.56 -8.50
CA VAL A 68 -12.52 22.56 -7.46
C VAL A 68 -11.71 22.81 -6.19
N ILE A 69 -10.42 23.15 -6.32
CA ILE A 69 -9.57 23.49 -5.18
C ILE A 69 -10.06 24.77 -4.50
N LEU A 70 -10.41 25.81 -5.27
CA LEU A 70 -10.96 27.07 -4.76
C LEU A 70 -12.32 26.87 -4.07
N ILE A 71 -13.19 26.03 -4.62
CA ILE A 71 -14.47 25.67 -4.01
C ILE A 71 -14.23 24.94 -2.69
N LYS A 72 -13.28 23.98 -2.65
CA LYS A 72 -12.92 23.26 -1.43
C LYS A 72 -12.37 24.21 -0.35
N ILE A 73 -11.50 25.15 -0.74
CA ILE A 73 -10.99 26.21 0.14
C ILE A 73 -12.12 27.14 0.60
N TYR A 74 -13.06 27.52 -0.29
CA TYR A 74 -14.22 28.33 0.06
C TYR A 74 -15.14 27.66 1.08
N TYR A 75 -15.44 26.34 0.89
CA TYR A 75 -16.26 25.59 1.85
C TYR A 75 -15.56 25.36 3.17
N LEU A 76 -14.23 25.16 3.18
CA LEU A 76 -13.42 25.14 4.39
C LEU A 76 -13.45 26.47 5.12
N ASN A 77 -13.25 27.59 4.41
CA ASN A 77 -13.33 28.93 4.99
C ASN A 77 -14.75 29.30 5.44
N LYS A 78 -15.79 28.86 4.70
CA LYS A 78 -17.19 29.08 5.08
C LYS A 78 -17.59 28.27 6.31
N GLY A 79 -17.06 27.05 6.46
CA GLY A 79 -17.18 26.25 7.69
C GLY A 79 -16.57 26.98 8.90
N LEU A 80 -15.35 27.48 8.74
CA LEU A 80 -14.68 28.30 9.76
C LEU A 80 -15.42 29.64 10.06
N TYR A 81 -15.95 30.30 9.02
CA TYR A 81 -16.71 31.54 9.17
C TYR A 81 -18.08 31.34 9.84
N ASN A 82 -18.78 30.22 9.54
CA ASN A 82 -20.04 29.88 10.20
C ASN A 82 -19.81 29.47 11.66
N LEU A 83 -18.69 28.84 11.99
CA LEU A 83 -18.25 28.58 13.37
C LEU A 83 -18.00 29.89 14.14
N SER A 84 -17.53 30.95 13.47
CA SER A 84 -17.32 32.25 14.10
C SER A 84 -18.61 33.09 14.25
N LYS A 85 -19.63 32.81 13.42
CA LYS A 85 -20.91 33.58 13.37
C LYS A 85 -22.03 33.00 14.23
N THR A 86 -21.98 31.71 14.54
CA THR A 86 -22.84 31.14 15.57
C THR A 86 -22.29 31.57 16.91
N GLY A 87 -22.65 32.70 17.41
CA GLY A 87 -22.28 33.31 18.71
C GLY A 87 -22.38 32.39 19.95
N ILE A 88 -22.04 31.13 19.75
CA ILE A 88 -21.51 30.24 20.75
C ILE A 88 -20.15 30.83 21.07
N THR A 89 -20.10 31.71 22.03
CA THR A 89 -18.98 31.84 22.93
C THR A 89 -18.80 30.42 23.51
N VAL A 90 -18.20 29.52 22.72
CA VAL A 90 -17.48 28.41 23.25
C VAL A 90 -16.37 29.10 24.03
N LYS A 91 -16.65 29.33 25.29
CA LYS A 91 -15.64 29.42 26.33
C LYS A 91 -15.00 28.02 26.38
N ASN A 92 -14.45 27.61 25.27
CA ASN A 92 -13.43 26.58 25.22
C ASN A 92 -12.23 27.21 25.87
N THR A 93 -12.19 27.17 27.17
CA THR A 93 -10.97 27.07 27.90
C THR A 93 -10.32 25.79 27.38
N ILE A 94 -9.62 25.93 26.20
CA ILE A 94 -8.64 24.93 25.80
C ILE A 94 -7.82 24.72 27.05
N SER A 95 -7.88 23.53 27.62
CA SER A 95 -7.20 23.26 28.89
C SER A 95 -5.72 23.61 28.71
N THR A 96 -5.04 23.88 29.78
CA THR A 96 -3.59 24.14 29.70
C THR A 96 -2.88 22.94 29.11
N GLU A 97 -3.43 21.74 29.34
CA GLU A 97 -2.94 20.46 28.80
C GLU A 97 -3.14 20.39 27.28
N ASP A 98 -4.31 20.76 26.75
CA ASP A 98 -4.54 20.76 25.28
C ASP A 98 -3.61 21.75 24.58
N LYS A 99 -3.36 22.93 25.17
CA LYS A 99 -2.40 23.90 24.60
C LYS A 99 -0.99 23.31 24.55
N GLN A 100 -0.59 22.60 25.58
CA GLN A 100 0.72 21.94 25.61
C GLN A 100 0.82 20.82 24.58
N ILE A 101 -0.22 20.01 24.42
CA ILE A 101 -0.27 18.96 23.40
C ILE A 101 -0.14 19.57 22.00
N ILE A 102 -0.91 20.62 21.70
CA ILE A 102 -0.85 21.32 20.39
C ILE A 102 0.56 21.89 20.14
N GLN A 103 1.18 22.51 21.16
CA GLN A 103 2.53 23.04 21.03
C GLN A 103 3.55 21.93 20.79
N CYS A 104 3.45 20.83 21.52
CA CYS A 104 4.32 19.66 21.34
C CYS A 104 4.14 19.03 19.96
N LEU A 105 2.91 18.94 19.45
CA LEU A 105 2.59 18.42 18.13
C LEU A 105 3.22 19.30 17.03
N ASN A 106 3.06 20.62 17.11
CA ASN A 106 3.63 21.55 16.15
C ASN A 106 5.16 21.46 16.11
N ASN A 107 5.82 21.42 17.28
CA ASN A 107 7.27 21.29 17.37
C ASN A 107 7.72 19.92 16.79
N ALA A 108 7.00 18.85 17.07
CA ALA A 108 7.32 17.53 16.54
C ALA A 108 7.19 17.48 15.00
N LEU A 109 6.17 18.13 14.43
CA LEU A 109 5.99 18.20 12.97
C LEU A 109 7.12 19.00 12.29
N GLU A 110 7.56 20.10 12.92
CA GLU A 110 8.70 20.87 12.44
C GLU A 110 10.00 20.04 12.47
N TRP A 111 10.27 19.34 13.58
CA TRP A 111 11.47 18.51 13.72
C TRP A 111 11.44 17.27 12.81
N LEU A 112 10.26 16.72 12.51
CA LEU A 112 10.12 15.59 11.58
C LEU A 112 10.54 15.97 10.16
N SER A 113 10.44 17.24 9.78
CA SER A 113 10.87 17.78 8.48
C SER A 113 12.36 18.17 8.44
N SER A 114 13.09 18.07 9.55
CA SER A 114 14.51 18.44 9.64
C SER A 114 15.41 17.47 8.87
N ASP A 115 16.52 18.00 8.34
CA ASP A 115 17.58 17.17 7.74
C ASP A 115 18.38 16.38 8.80
N GLN A 116 18.32 16.77 10.07
CA GLN A 116 19.01 16.11 11.16
C GLN A 116 18.25 14.88 11.66
N ILE A 117 18.83 13.70 11.48
CA ILE A 117 18.24 12.41 11.91
C ILE A 117 17.88 12.43 13.41
N ALA A 118 18.70 13.03 14.24
CA ALA A 118 18.45 13.10 15.69
C ALA A 118 17.18 13.88 16.02
N LEU A 119 16.90 14.97 15.30
CA LEU A 119 15.67 15.75 15.49
C LEU A 119 14.45 14.97 14.99
N ARG A 120 14.55 14.30 13.82
CA ARG A 120 13.46 13.46 13.32
C ARG A 120 13.15 12.32 14.28
N LEU A 121 14.17 11.67 14.84
CA LEU A 121 13.97 10.60 15.80
C LEU A 121 13.33 11.11 17.10
N GLY A 122 13.75 12.27 17.60
CA GLY A 122 13.12 12.93 18.75
C GLY A 122 11.66 13.26 18.49
N ALA A 123 11.34 13.75 17.28
CA ALA A 123 9.98 14.03 16.83
C ALA A 123 9.10 12.77 16.80
N ILE A 124 9.61 11.66 16.26
CA ILE A 124 8.90 10.37 16.18
C ILE A 124 8.48 9.89 17.59
N TYR A 125 9.39 9.93 18.56
CA TYR A 125 9.05 9.51 19.92
C TYR A 125 8.17 10.52 20.68
N ALA A 126 8.26 11.82 20.35
CA ALA A 126 7.33 12.82 20.86
C ALA A 126 5.90 12.56 20.33
N LEU A 127 5.77 12.25 19.04
CA LEU A 127 4.50 11.86 18.42
C LEU A 127 3.95 10.56 19.02
N GLU A 128 4.77 9.55 19.28
CA GLU A 128 4.35 8.33 19.99
C GLU A 128 3.73 8.63 21.33
N ARG A 129 4.38 9.54 22.10
CA ARG A 129 3.88 9.92 23.42
C ARG A 129 2.51 10.61 23.33
N ILE A 130 2.32 11.51 22.35
CA ILE A 130 1.05 12.19 22.13
C ILE A 130 -0.03 11.16 21.74
N ALA A 131 0.26 10.25 20.80
CA ALA A 131 -0.67 9.21 20.35
C ALA A 131 -1.13 8.27 21.48
N LYS A 132 -0.28 8.03 22.49
CA LYS A 132 -0.65 7.24 23.67
C LYS A 132 -1.63 7.95 24.60
N VAL A 133 -1.52 9.27 24.72
CA VAL A 133 -2.33 10.09 25.65
C VAL A 133 -3.62 10.56 24.97
N SER A 134 -3.53 11.07 23.73
CA SER A 134 -4.67 11.59 22.97
C SER A 134 -5.23 10.51 22.04
N GLY A 135 -6.41 9.99 22.37
CA GLY A 135 -7.14 9.05 21.49
C GLY A 135 -7.59 9.72 20.19
N GLU A 136 -7.91 11.02 20.23
CA GLU A 136 -8.35 11.79 19.07
C GLU A 136 -7.22 12.02 18.05
N ASP A 137 -5.98 12.18 18.52
CA ASP A 137 -4.83 12.42 17.66
C ASP A 137 -4.10 11.13 17.28
N HIS A 138 -4.46 10.00 17.90
CA HIS A 138 -3.79 8.72 17.67
C HIS A 138 -3.68 8.38 16.17
N TRP A 139 -4.80 8.34 15.47
CA TRP A 139 -4.80 7.98 14.05
C TRP A 139 -4.07 9.00 13.17
N LYS A 140 -4.29 10.30 13.40
CA LYS A 140 -3.59 11.35 12.66
C LYS A 140 -2.07 11.20 12.75
N ILE A 141 -1.56 10.80 13.93
CA ILE A 141 -0.14 10.56 14.14
C ILE A 141 0.31 9.29 13.39
N MET A 142 -0.48 8.22 13.40
CA MET A 142 -0.16 7.01 12.63
C MET A 142 -0.11 7.30 11.12
N GLU A 143 -1.03 8.12 10.61
CA GLU A 143 -1.05 8.57 9.22
C GLU A 143 0.19 9.43 8.87
N ILE A 144 0.58 10.35 9.76
CA ILE A 144 1.79 11.17 9.60
C ILE A 144 3.04 10.27 9.54
N LEU A 145 3.18 9.33 10.48
CA LEU A 145 4.35 8.45 10.55
C LEU A 145 4.42 7.50 9.36
N SER A 146 3.30 6.94 8.91
CA SER A 146 3.28 6.07 7.72
C SER A 146 3.59 6.86 6.44
N THR A 147 3.11 8.10 6.35
CA THR A 147 3.47 9.01 5.26
C THR A 147 4.95 9.39 5.30
N PHE A 148 5.50 9.67 6.48
CA PHE A 148 6.93 9.92 6.67
C PHE A 148 7.77 8.74 6.19
N VAL A 149 7.42 7.50 6.59
CA VAL A 149 8.10 6.28 6.13
C VAL A 149 8.07 6.18 4.61
N ARG A 150 6.93 6.35 3.97
CA ARG A 150 6.79 6.28 2.50
C ARG A 150 7.57 7.38 1.78
N TYR A 151 7.61 8.58 2.33
CA TYR A 151 8.30 9.71 1.72
C TYR A 151 9.82 9.60 1.86
N GLN A 152 10.32 9.16 3.01
CA GLN A 152 11.75 9.04 3.30
C GLN A 152 12.37 7.74 2.76
N SER A 153 11.55 6.72 2.49
CA SER A 153 11.98 5.44 1.90
C SER A 153 11.39 5.22 0.49
N PRO A 154 11.51 6.18 -0.45
CA PRO A 154 10.85 6.04 -1.74
C PRO A 154 11.48 4.92 -2.55
N TRP A 155 10.64 4.25 -3.33
CA TRP A 155 11.03 3.45 -4.48
C TRP A 155 11.64 4.35 -5.60
N LYS A 156 12.63 5.12 -5.39
CA LYS A 156 13.35 5.79 -6.47
C LYS A 156 14.71 5.12 -6.60
N ILE A 157 14.80 4.13 -7.48
CA ILE A 157 16.04 3.95 -8.21
C ILE A 157 16.22 5.27 -8.96
N ASN A 158 17.21 6.05 -8.55
CA ASN A 158 17.60 7.24 -9.27
C ASN A 158 17.88 6.80 -10.73
N VAL A 159 17.24 7.43 -11.72
CA VAL A 159 17.35 7.06 -13.15
C VAL A 159 18.82 7.00 -13.59
N GLU A 160 19.70 7.80 -12.95
CA GLU A 160 21.14 7.76 -13.16
C GLU A 160 21.81 6.50 -12.61
N GLN A 161 21.35 5.97 -11.46
CA GLN A 161 21.84 4.70 -10.92
C GLN A 161 21.35 3.50 -11.73
N GLN A 162 20.13 3.57 -12.28
CA GLN A 162 19.62 2.52 -13.17
C GLN A 162 20.42 2.46 -14.47
N LYS A 163 20.80 3.60 -15.07
CA LYS A 163 21.70 3.62 -16.23
C LYS A 163 23.07 3.01 -15.95
N GLN A 164 23.64 3.25 -14.77
CA GLN A 164 24.91 2.64 -14.37
C GLN A 164 24.79 1.12 -14.14
N ILE A 165 23.63 0.64 -13.69
CA ILE A 165 23.36 -0.79 -13.50
C ILE A 165 23.18 -1.48 -14.86
N ASP A 166 22.50 -0.84 -15.81
CA ASP A 166 22.25 -1.39 -17.15
C ASP A 166 23.55 -1.42 -18.02
N GLU A 167 24.53 -0.55 -17.73
CA GLU A 167 25.83 -0.51 -18.40
C GLU A 167 26.86 -1.50 -17.82
N LEU A 168 26.64 -2.02 -16.61
CA LEU A 168 27.47 -3.03 -15.97
C LEU A 168 26.85 -4.41 -16.19
N SER A 169 27.32 -5.14 -17.20
CA SER A 169 26.87 -6.49 -17.59
C SER A 169 27.23 -7.60 -16.57
N SER A 170 27.19 -7.31 -15.29
CA SER A 170 27.25 -8.30 -14.20
C SER A 170 26.13 -8.01 -13.19
N PRO A 171 25.47 -9.05 -12.62
CA PRO A 171 24.47 -8.83 -11.59
C PRO A 171 25.16 -8.11 -10.42
N VAL A 172 24.93 -6.80 -10.33
CA VAL A 172 25.34 -6.03 -9.16
C VAL A 172 24.60 -6.65 -7.99
N GLN A 173 25.36 -7.38 -7.15
CA GLN A 173 24.89 -7.72 -5.82
C GLN A 173 24.49 -6.38 -5.19
N ILE A 174 23.18 -6.14 -5.08
CA ILE A 174 22.65 -5.09 -4.21
C ILE A 174 23.26 -5.43 -2.87
N THR A 175 24.30 -4.68 -2.50
CA THR A 175 25.06 -4.94 -1.28
C THR A 175 24.06 -4.95 -0.15
N GLN A 176 23.87 -6.10 0.49
CA GLN A 176 23.01 -6.37 1.67
C GLN A 176 23.33 -5.46 2.87
N ASN A 177 24.15 -4.44 2.67
CA ASN A 177 24.70 -3.56 3.71
C ASN A 177 23.99 -2.19 3.82
N GLN A 178 22.93 -1.91 3.04
CA GLN A 178 22.18 -0.69 3.30
C GLN A 178 21.21 -0.93 4.47
N LYS A 179 21.73 -0.70 5.69
CA LYS A 179 20.91 -0.72 6.91
C LYS A 179 19.83 0.35 6.78
N LEU A 180 18.59 -0.03 7.08
CA LEU A 180 17.46 0.91 7.10
C LEU A 180 17.79 2.12 7.98
N PRO A 181 17.55 3.38 7.54
CA PRO A 181 17.77 4.56 8.34
C PRO A 181 17.07 4.46 9.70
N ILE A 182 17.77 4.89 10.77
CA ILE A 182 17.32 4.69 12.15
C ILE A 182 16.01 5.43 12.46
N ASP A 183 15.76 6.55 11.83
CA ASP A 183 14.52 7.33 11.95
C ASP A 183 13.34 6.60 11.28
N ILE A 184 13.54 5.99 10.10
CA ILE A 184 12.53 5.14 9.46
C ILE A 184 12.24 3.92 10.34
N GLN A 185 13.28 3.27 10.89
CA GLN A 185 13.10 2.16 11.82
C GLN A 185 12.36 2.61 13.09
N GLY A 186 12.66 3.80 13.60
CA GLY A 186 11.95 4.40 14.73
C GLY A 186 10.47 4.60 14.45
N ALA A 187 10.13 5.17 13.31
CA ALA A 187 8.74 5.35 12.88
C ALA A 187 7.99 4.02 12.72
N LEU A 188 8.62 3.01 12.11
CA LEU A 188 8.06 1.65 11.98
C LEU A 188 7.84 1.00 13.34
N THR A 189 8.74 1.23 14.28
CA THR A 189 8.61 0.72 15.65
C THR A 189 7.40 1.33 16.36
N VAL A 190 7.18 2.64 16.20
CA VAL A 190 6.00 3.32 16.75
C VAL A 190 4.71 2.83 16.08
N ILE A 191 4.70 2.71 14.77
CA ILE A 191 3.57 2.16 13.99
C ILE A 191 3.26 0.73 14.46
N GLY A 192 4.28 -0.12 14.62
CA GLY A 192 4.10 -1.51 15.04
C GLY A 192 3.58 -1.68 16.47
N ARG A 193 3.83 -0.71 17.36
CA ARG A 193 3.37 -0.71 18.77
C ARG A 193 2.04 0.01 18.98
N ARG A 194 1.41 0.44 17.89
CA ARG A 194 0.18 1.21 17.96
C ARG A 194 -0.95 0.43 18.65
N ASP A 195 -1.82 1.15 19.31
CA ASP A 195 -3.04 0.63 19.90
C ASP A 195 -4.18 0.66 18.88
N SER A 196 -4.35 -0.44 18.14
CA SER A 196 -5.39 -0.54 17.12
C SER A 196 -6.82 -0.49 17.64
N SER A 197 -7.03 -0.60 18.97
CA SER A 197 -8.35 -0.43 19.56
C SER A 197 -8.87 1.01 19.50
N LYS A 198 -7.97 1.97 19.22
CA LYS A 198 -8.28 3.39 19.03
C LYS A 198 -8.54 3.79 17.58
N GLU A 199 -8.45 2.84 16.65
CA GLU A 199 -8.58 3.05 15.22
C GLU A 199 -10.00 2.70 14.75
N LEU A 200 -10.55 3.47 13.81
CA LEU A 200 -11.81 3.16 13.16
C LEU A 200 -11.63 2.05 12.10
N GLU A 201 -12.74 1.45 11.68
CA GLU A 201 -12.70 0.30 10.77
C GLU A 201 -12.07 0.62 9.40
N ASP A 202 -12.14 1.87 8.94
CA ASP A 202 -11.58 2.36 7.68
C ASP A 202 -10.14 2.92 7.82
N GLU A 203 -9.64 3.07 9.03
CA GLU A 203 -8.31 3.59 9.32
C GLU A 203 -7.25 2.48 9.20
N LYS A 204 -6.47 2.47 8.11
CA LYS A 204 -5.46 1.44 7.81
C LYS A 204 -4.08 2.05 7.58
N ILE A 205 -3.06 1.48 8.22
CA ILE A 205 -1.66 1.88 8.00
C ILE A 205 -1.29 1.72 6.52
N ASP A 206 -0.81 2.78 5.89
CA ASP A 206 -0.40 2.77 4.50
C ASP A 206 1.14 2.82 4.36
N LEU A 207 1.72 1.67 4.02
CA LEU A 207 3.14 1.48 3.73
C LEU A 207 3.36 0.98 2.29
N ARG A 208 2.40 1.24 1.39
CA ARG A 208 2.52 0.84 -0.02
C ARG A 208 3.75 1.43 -0.66
N HIS A 209 4.44 0.61 -1.44
CA HIS A 209 5.65 0.96 -2.18
C HIS A 209 6.82 1.46 -1.32
N ALA A 210 6.77 1.34 0.00
CA ALA A 210 7.88 1.70 0.87
C ALA A 210 9.06 0.74 0.70
N THR A 211 10.27 1.25 0.83
CA THR A 211 11.50 0.43 0.86
C THR A 211 11.87 0.13 2.30
N LEU A 212 11.55 -1.08 2.74
CA LEU A 212 11.67 -1.57 4.12
C LEU A 212 12.66 -2.75 4.21
N ILE A 213 13.68 -2.76 3.34
CA ILE A 213 14.69 -3.82 3.29
C ILE A 213 15.40 -3.93 4.64
N GLY A 214 15.42 -5.13 5.21
CA GLY A 214 16.02 -5.41 6.50
C GLY A 214 15.34 -4.71 7.69
N ALA A 215 14.12 -4.21 7.54
CA ALA A 215 13.37 -3.61 8.63
C ALA A 215 13.13 -4.60 9.77
N ASN A 216 13.26 -4.15 11.00
CA ASN A 216 12.83 -4.92 12.17
C ASN A 216 11.37 -4.59 12.48
N LEU A 217 10.49 -5.54 12.15
CA LEU A 217 9.05 -5.51 12.37
C LEU A 217 8.60 -6.66 13.29
N THR A 218 9.52 -7.16 14.13
CA THR A 218 9.23 -8.21 15.11
C THR A 218 8.07 -7.78 16.00
N GLU A 219 7.08 -8.67 16.18
CA GLU A 219 5.86 -8.43 16.97
C GLU A 219 5.03 -7.21 16.52
N ALA A 220 5.33 -6.62 15.36
CA ALA A 220 4.63 -5.43 14.90
C ALA A 220 3.16 -5.74 14.59
N ASN A 221 2.26 -4.87 15.04
CA ASN A 221 0.86 -4.94 14.66
C ASN A 221 0.68 -4.27 13.29
N LEU A 222 0.58 -5.08 12.24
CA LEU A 222 0.34 -4.67 10.86
C LEU A 222 -0.98 -5.25 10.33
N GLN A 223 -1.93 -5.53 11.25
CA GLN A 223 -3.25 -6.02 10.89
C GLN A 223 -3.89 -5.09 9.87
N GLU A 224 -4.38 -5.67 8.77
CA GLU A 224 -5.07 -4.99 7.67
C GLU A 224 -4.26 -3.85 7.01
N ALA A 225 -2.95 -3.74 7.29
CA ALA A 225 -2.11 -2.70 6.72
C ALA A 225 -1.95 -2.85 5.20
N TYR A 226 -1.79 -1.74 4.49
CA TYR A 226 -1.47 -1.70 3.07
C TYR A 226 0.05 -1.76 2.88
N LEU A 227 0.55 -2.90 2.39
CA LEU A 227 1.96 -3.18 2.10
C LEU A 227 2.19 -3.53 0.62
N SER A 228 1.17 -3.32 -0.24
CA SER A 228 1.27 -3.70 -1.65
C SER A 228 2.45 -3.04 -2.34
N GLY A 229 3.25 -3.82 -3.06
CA GLY A 229 4.43 -3.36 -3.78
C GLY A 229 5.58 -2.88 -2.91
N SER A 230 5.55 -3.07 -1.58
CA SER A 230 6.67 -2.71 -0.69
C SER A 230 7.86 -3.67 -0.86
N LYS A 231 9.06 -3.19 -0.51
CA LYS A 231 10.29 -3.96 -0.51
C LYS A 231 10.65 -4.37 0.92
N LEU A 232 10.42 -5.62 1.25
CA LEU A 232 10.62 -6.22 2.58
C LEU A 232 11.71 -7.31 2.57
N GLN A 233 12.63 -7.29 1.59
CA GLN A 233 13.69 -8.30 1.49
C GLN A 233 14.49 -8.36 2.78
N GLY A 234 14.62 -9.56 3.34
CA GLY A 234 15.35 -9.80 4.60
C GLY A 234 14.77 -9.07 5.80
N ALA A 235 13.55 -8.56 5.75
CA ALA A 235 12.90 -7.96 6.91
C ALA A 235 12.59 -9.01 7.99
N CYS A 236 12.67 -8.60 9.25
CA CYS A 236 12.34 -9.42 10.41
C CYS A 236 10.87 -9.17 10.78
N LEU A 237 10.00 -10.11 10.48
CA LEU A 237 8.55 -10.10 10.73
C LEU A 237 8.13 -11.17 11.75
N ASN A 238 9.09 -11.63 12.57
CA ASN A 238 8.83 -12.66 13.57
C ASN A 238 7.69 -12.25 14.50
N GLN A 239 6.69 -13.14 14.64
CA GLN A 239 5.51 -12.92 15.49
C GLN A 239 4.70 -11.67 15.11
N ALA A 240 4.95 -11.04 13.95
CA ALA A 240 4.17 -9.89 13.49
C ALA A 240 2.72 -10.28 13.19
N ASN A 241 1.79 -9.39 13.51
CA ASN A 241 0.38 -9.54 13.16
C ASN A 241 0.09 -8.88 11.80
N LEU A 242 -0.01 -9.69 10.76
CA LEU A 242 -0.35 -9.30 9.39
C LEU A 242 -1.75 -9.81 8.99
N LYS A 243 -2.61 -10.13 9.97
CA LYS A 243 -3.96 -10.62 9.70
C LYS A 243 -4.70 -9.68 8.74
N GLY A 244 -5.22 -10.21 7.63
CA GLY A 244 -5.93 -9.44 6.62
C GLY A 244 -5.09 -8.37 5.89
N ALA A 245 -3.77 -8.32 6.08
CA ALA A 245 -2.92 -7.30 5.45
C ALA A 245 -2.87 -7.45 3.92
N TYR A 246 -2.75 -6.32 3.22
CA TYR A 246 -2.66 -6.24 1.76
C TYR A 246 -1.18 -6.21 1.33
N VAL A 247 -0.63 -7.36 1.01
CA VAL A 247 0.80 -7.58 0.68
C VAL A 247 0.98 -7.90 -0.82
N ILE A 248 0.05 -7.45 -1.65
CA ILE A 248 -0.03 -7.78 -3.07
C ILE A 248 1.21 -7.31 -3.80
N GLY A 249 1.92 -8.23 -4.48
CA GLY A 249 3.12 -7.93 -5.24
C GLY A 249 4.29 -7.37 -4.42
N ALA A 250 4.26 -7.47 -3.09
CA ALA A 250 5.37 -7.09 -2.24
C ALA A 250 6.53 -8.08 -2.38
N ASN A 251 7.76 -7.61 -2.14
CA ASN A 251 8.95 -8.44 -2.13
C ASN A 251 9.39 -8.75 -0.69
N LEU A 252 9.16 -9.99 -0.27
CA LEU A 252 9.54 -10.55 1.03
C LEU A 252 10.65 -11.60 0.89
N GLU A 253 11.46 -11.53 -0.17
CA GLU A 253 12.55 -12.47 -0.41
C GLU A 253 13.49 -12.54 0.80
N GLY A 254 13.72 -13.74 1.32
CA GLY A 254 14.53 -13.98 2.51
C GLY A 254 14.01 -13.35 3.80
N ALA A 255 12.77 -12.87 3.84
CA ALA A 255 12.18 -12.31 5.05
C ALA A 255 11.96 -13.41 6.11
N ASP A 256 12.13 -13.04 7.37
CA ASP A 256 11.87 -13.91 8.51
C ASP A 256 10.47 -13.62 9.08
N CYS A 257 9.51 -14.46 8.69
CA CYS A 257 8.10 -14.42 9.09
C CYS A 257 7.75 -15.56 10.07
N ASN A 258 8.75 -16.04 10.84
CA ASN A 258 8.54 -17.11 11.80
C ASN A 258 7.43 -16.73 12.81
N GLN A 259 6.46 -17.63 13.01
CA GLN A 259 5.29 -17.41 13.88
C GLN A 259 4.45 -16.17 13.54
N ALA A 260 4.59 -15.58 12.35
CA ALA A 260 3.77 -14.46 11.92
C ALA A 260 2.31 -14.88 11.72
N ASN A 261 1.39 -13.99 12.06
CA ASN A 261 -0.03 -14.16 11.78
C ASN A 261 -0.38 -13.52 10.44
N LEU A 262 -0.53 -14.35 9.40
CA LEU A 262 -0.91 -13.97 8.03
C LEU A 262 -2.34 -14.46 7.69
N GLN A 263 -3.17 -14.75 8.70
CA GLN A 263 -4.54 -15.23 8.50
C GLN A 263 -5.32 -14.28 7.58
N GLY A 264 -5.86 -14.81 6.48
CA GLY A 264 -6.62 -14.04 5.51
C GLY A 264 -5.85 -12.94 4.77
N ALA A 265 -4.51 -12.90 4.88
CA ALA A 265 -3.70 -11.88 4.21
C ALA A 265 -3.72 -12.03 2.68
N TYR A 266 -3.63 -10.92 1.96
CA TYR A 266 -3.61 -10.86 0.50
C TYR A 266 -2.18 -10.81 -0.01
N LEU A 267 -1.60 -11.97 -0.30
CA LEU A 267 -0.22 -12.19 -0.78
C LEU A 267 -0.16 -12.48 -2.30
N ILE A 268 -1.18 -12.06 -3.06
CA ILE A 268 -1.26 -12.32 -4.50
C ILE A 268 -0.02 -11.76 -5.19
N LYS A 269 0.68 -12.62 -5.95
CA LYS A 269 1.94 -12.28 -6.66
C LYS A 269 3.07 -11.77 -5.75
N ALA A 270 3.00 -11.96 -4.44
CA ALA A 270 4.11 -11.62 -3.54
C ALA A 270 5.32 -12.52 -3.82
N ASN A 271 6.52 -11.99 -3.63
CA ASN A 271 7.75 -12.76 -3.67
C ASN A 271 8.18 -13.16 -2.25
N LEU A 272 8.05 -14.44 -1.93
CA LEU A 272 8.42 -15.08 -0.66
C LEU A 272 9.57 -16.10 -0.89
N THR A 273 10.34 -15.95 -1.97
CA THR A 273 11.48 -16.82 -2.26
C THR A 273 12.46 -16.80 -1.08
N ASP A 274 12.93 -17.95 -0.64
CA ASP A 274 13.82 -18.13 0.52
C ASP A 274 13.27 -17.58 1.86
N ALA A 275 12.00 -17.19 1.96
CA ALA A 275 11.42 -16.68 3.19
C ALA A 275 11.22 -17.79 4.25
N CYS A 276 11.41 -17.45 5.52
CA CYS A 276 11.07 -18.31 6.64
C CYS A 276 9.63 -18.03 7.11
N LEU A 277 8.76 -19.02 6.96
CA LEU A 277 7.35 -19.03 7.37
C LEU A 277 7.06 -20.14 8.39
N SER A 278 8.08 -20.57 9.13
CA SER A 278 7.93 -21.63 10.12
C SER A 278 6.91 -21.22 11.18
N ASP A 279 6.02 -22.16 11.53
CA ASP A 279 4.93 -21.94 12.49
C ASP A 279 4.01 -20.74 12.17
N ALA A 280 4.09 -20.15 10.96
CA ALA A 280 3.25 -19.04 10.55
C ALA A 280 1.79 -19.47 10.34
N ASN A 281 0.85 -18.60 10.69
CA ASN A 281 -0.55 -18.80 10.43
C ASN A 281 -0.96 -18.14 9.10
N LEU A 282 -1.13 -18.95 8.04
CA LEU A 282 -1.57 -18.57 6.70
C LEU A 282 -3.01 -19.02 6.41
N GLU A 283 -3.81 -19.35 7.46
CA GLU A 283 -5.18 -19.83 7.31
C GLU A 283 -6.00 -18.86 6.45
N GLY A 284 -6.61 -19.39 5.38
CA GLY A 284 -7.43 -18.62 4.46
C GLY A 284 -6.69 -17.51 3.70
N ALA A 285 -5.36 -17.48 3.71
CA ALA A 285 -4.58 -16.47 2.99
C ALA A 285 -4.67 -16.63 1.46
N PHE A 286 -4.53 -15.52 0.73
CA PHE A 286 -4.62 -15.46 -0.73
C PHE A 286 -3.22 -15.34 -1.34
N LEU A 287 -2.62 -16.48 -1.76
CA LEU A 287 -1.27 -16.57 -2.32
C LEU A 287 -1.27 -16.90 -3.83
N ARG A 288 -2.34 -16.56 -4.54
CA ARG A 288 -2.41 -16.82 -5.98
C ARG A 288 -1.19 -16.25 -6.71
N SER A 289 -0.51 -17.09 -7.50
CA SER A 289 0.70 -16.76 -8.27
C SER A 289 1.83 -16.18 -7.40
N ALA A 290 1.86 -16.43 -6.10
CA ALA A 290 2.96 -16.07 -5.24
C ALA A 290 4.19 -16.93 -5.55
N LYS A 291 5.37 -16.36 -5.32
CA LYS A 291 6.65 -17.07 -5.41
C LYS A 291 7.06 -17.52 -4.01
N LEU A 292 7.19 -18.82 -3.83
CA LEU A 292 7.54 -19.48 -2.56
C LEU A 292 8.72 -20.45 -2.77
N GLU A 293 9.53 -20.23 -3.83
CA GLU A 293 10.67 -21.07 -4.10
C GLU A 293 11.60 -21.11 -2.89
N LYS A 294 11.93 -22.33 -2.44
CA LYS A 294 12.79 -22.60 -1.28
C LYS A 294 12.28 -22.03 0.05
N ALA A 295 11.05 -21.52 0.11
CA ALA A 295 10.46 -21.05 1.35
C ALA A 295 10.40 -22.18 2.40
N ILE A 296 10.60 -21.82 3.67
CA ILE A 296 10.51 -22.74 4.80
C ILE A 296 9.11 -22.59 5.41
N LEU A 297 8.24 -23.58 5.18
CA LEU A 297 6.85 -23.64 5.65
C LEU A 297 6.67 -24.70 6.75
N TRP A 298 7.72 -24.98 7.52
CA TRP A 298 7.70 -25.97 8.59
C TRP A 298 6.58 -25.63 9.60
N ASN A 299 5.69 -26.62 9.82
CA ASN A 299 4.49 -26.48 10.67
C ASN A 299 3.56 -25.29 10.33
N ALA A 300 3.68 -24.66 9.17
CA ALA A 300 2.82 -23.54 8.80
C ALA A 300 1.35 -24.01 8.66
N ASN A 301 0.42 -23.18 9.13
CA ASN A 301 -1.01 -23.42 8.94
C ASN A 301 -1.48 -22.79 7.63
N LEU A 302 -1.66 -23.60 6.59
CA LEU A 302 -2.17 -23.21 5.28
C LEU A 302 -3.64 -23.61 5.06
N GLN A 303 -4.35 -23.98 6.13
CA GLN A 303 -5.74 -24.42 6.04
C GLN A 303 -6.60 -23.45 5.25
N GLY A 304 -7.25 -23.94 4.18
CA GLY A 304 -8.14 -23.14 3.34
C GLY A 304 -7.45 -22.02 2.56
N ALA A 305 -6.12 -21.95 2.56
CA ALA A 305 -5.39 -20.94 1.79
C ALA A 305 -5.49 -21.18 0.27
N SER A 306 -5.44 -20.12 -0.53
CA SER A 306 -5.43 -20.20 -1.99
C SER A 306 -4.01 -20.02 -2.52
N LEU A 307 -3.40 -21.11 -2.99
CA LEU A 307 -2.09 -21.16 -3.63
C LEU A 307 -2.19 -21.45 -5.14
N ILE A 308 -3.31 -21.08 -5.76
CA ILE A 308 -3.54 -21.30 -7.19
C ILE A 308 -2.37 -20.72 -7.97
N GLN A 309 -1.72 -21.54 -8.83
CA GLN A 309 -0.58 -21.16 -9.65
C GLN A 309 0.63 -20.60 -8.85
N ALA A 310 0.73 -20.88 -7.56
CA ALA A 310 1.88 -20.50 -6.76
C ALA A 310 3.09 -21.38 -7.13
N ASN A 311 4.30 -20.80 -7.01
CA ASN A 311 5.53 -21.55 -7.19
C ASN A 311 6.14 -21.93 -5.84
N LEU A 312 6.08 -23.23 -5.50
CA LEU A 312 6.61 -23.83 -4.27
C LEU A 312 7.82 -24.74 -4.57
N GLN A 313 8.54 -24.50 -5.66
CA GLN A 313 9.72 -25.33 -6.01
C GLN A 313 10.71 -25.35 -4.84
N GLU A 314 11.16 -26.55 -4.47
CA GLU A 314 12.11 -26.79 -3.38
C GLU A 314 11.66 -26.26 -1.99
N ALA A 315 10.41 -25.82 -1.82
CA ALA A 315 9.90 -25.38 -0.53
C ALA A 315 9.87 -26.53 0.48
N ASN A 316 10.09 -26.25 1.76
CA ASN A 316 9.97 -27.23 2.84
C ASN A 316 8.59 -27.16 3.49
N LEU A 317 7.79 -28.20 3.30
CA LEU A 317 6.40 -28.31 3.78
C LEU A 317 6.24 -29.32 4.96
N GLU A 318 7.33 -29.58 5.67
CA GLU A 318 7.30 -30.50 6.83
C GLU A 318 6.28 -30.03 7.86
N GLY A 319 5.34 -30.92 8.20
CA GLY A 319 4.30 -30.64 9.20
C GLY A 319 3.28 -29.57 8.82
N ALA A 320 3.37 -28.97 7.62
CA ALA A 320 2.41 -27.96 7.19
C ALA A 320 0.98 -28.52 7.11
N ASN A 321 0.00 -27.75 7.59
CA ASN A 321 -1.41 -28.07 7.49
C ASN A 321 -1.97 -27.61 6.14
N LEU A 322 -2.22 -28.55 5.21
CA LEU A 322 -2.77 -28.29 3.88
C LEU A 322 -4.27 -28.62 3.78
N GLN A 323 -5.00 -28.74 4.89
CA GLN A 323 -6.43 -29.07 4.87
C GLN A 323 -7.24 -28.02 4.09
N GLY A 324 -7.86 -28.45 2.98
CA GLY A 324 -8.66 -27.57 2.13
C GLY A 324 -7.88 -26.51 1.38
N THR A 325 -6.55 -26.58 1.36
CA THR A 325 -5.69 -25.67 0.60
C THR A 325 -5.90 -25.87 -0.90
N ASP A 326 -6.08 -24.80 -1.64
CA ASP A 326 -6.22 -24.82 -3.10
C ASP A 326 -4.85 -24.70 -3.78
N LEU A 327 -4.32 -25.83 -4.28
CA LEU A 327 -3.02 -25.95 -4.95
C LEU A 327 -3.15 -26.13 -6.47
N ARG A 328 -4.30 -25.84 -7.07
CA ARG A 328 -4.51 -26.01 -8.52
C ARG A 328 -3.52 -25.20 -9.33
N GLY A 329 -2.86 -25.85 -10.29
CA GLY A 329 -1.80 -25.25 -11.10
C GLY A 329 -0.54 -24.86 -10.33
N ALA A 330 -0.41 -25.21 -9.04
CA ALA A 330 0.78 -24.92 -8.26
C ALA A 330 1.96 -25.81 -8.67
N ASN A 331 3.18 -25.25 -8.59
CA ASN A 331 4.41 -25.98 -8.84
C ASN A 331 5.09 -26.37 -7.52
N LEU A 332 5.03 -27.65 -7.17
CA LEU A 332 5.68 -28.24 -6.00
C LEU A 332 6.90 -29.11 -6.39
N GLN A 333 7.47 -28.92 -7.59
CA GLN A 333 8.64 -29.69 -8.03
C GLN A 333 9.77 -29.58 -7.02
N GLY A 334 10.30 -30.69 -6.55
CA GLY A 334 11.38 -30.73 -5.59
C GLY A 334 11.00 -30.23 -4.19
N ALA A 335 9.74 -29.95 -3.90
CA ALA A 335 9.28 -29.64 -2.56
C ALA A 335 9.68 -30.73 -1.58
N LYS A 336 10.09 -30.38 -0.37
CA LYS A 336 10.70 -31.27 0.61
C LYS A 336 9.70 -31.62 1.72
N ASN A 337 9.82 -32.85 2.25
CA ASN A 337 9.09 -33.30 3.43
C ASN A 337 7.55 -33.21 3.29
N LEU A 338 7.04 -33.20 2.07
CA LEU A 338 5.61 -33.23 1.77
C LEU A 338 5.15 -34.70 1.76
N THR A 339 4.08 -35.00 2.44
CA THR A 339 3.53 -36.38 2.53
C THR A 339 2.31 -36.55 1.64
N GLN A 340 2.04 -37.81 1.24
CA GLN A 340 0.84 -38.14 0.49
C GLN A 340 -0.45 -37.73 1.22
N LYS A 341 -0.50 -37.91 2.53
CA LYS A 341 -1.62 -37.48 3.38
C LYS A 341 -1.89 -35.96 3.32
N GLN A 342 -0.85 -35.14 3.26
CA GLN A 342 -1.02 -33.69 3.14
C GLN A 342 -1.62 -33.30 1.79
N ILE A 343 -1.21 -33.97 0.69
CA ILE A 343 -1.76 -33.73 -0.66
C ILE A 343 -3.20 -34.17 -0.76
N GLU A 344 -3.58 -35.33 -0.16
CA GLU A 344 -4.96 -35.83 -0.12
C GLU A 344 -5.93 -34.87 0.58
N LEU A 345 -5.45 -34.01 1.48
CA LEU A 345 -6.22 -32.97 2.17
C LEU A 345 -6.36 -31.68 1.37
N ALA A 346 -5.55 -31.49 0.32
CA ALA A 346 -5.53 -30.31 -0.53
C ALA A 346 -6.35 -30.52 -1.82
N GLN A 347 -6.66 -29.41 -2.49
CA GLN A 347 -7.29 -29.42 -3.80
C GLN A 347 -6.19 -29.28 -4.87
N ILE A 348 -6.05 -30.26 -5.73
CA ILE A 348 -5.10 -30.29 -6.86
C ILE A 348 -5.84 -30.49 -8.18
N ASP A 349 -5.19 -30.19 -9.30
CA ASP A 349 -5.68 -30.48 -10.67
C ASP A 349 -4.58 -31.12 -11.55
N SER A 350 -4.87 -31.29 -12.84
CA SER A 350 -3.91 -31.86 -13.79
C SER A 350 -2.71 -30.97 -14.05
N GLU A 351 -2.81 -29.65 -13.76
CA GLU A 351 -1.72 -28.67 -13.95
C GLU A 351 -0.81 -28.58 -12.71
N THR A 352 -1.23 -29.10 -11.56
CA THR A 352 -0.41 -29.13 -10.35
C THR A 352 0.81 -30.03 -10.56
N ILE A 353 2.01 -29.52 -10.36
CA ILE A 353 3.26 -30.29 -10.46
C ILE A 353 3.65 -30.78 -9.06
N LEU A 354 3.59 -32.08 -8.84
CA LEU A 354 4.00 -32.70 -7.58
C LEU A 354 5.50 -33.07 -7.59
N PRO A 355 6.13 -33.23 -6.41
CA PRO A 355 7.46 -33.83 -6.32
C PRO A 355 7.49 -35.29 -6.84
N ASP A 356 8.61 -35.71 -7.42
CA ASP A 356 8.78 -37.03 -8.06
C ASP A 356 8.55 -38.22 -7.08
N TYR A 357 8.68 -37.99 -5.79
CA TYR A 357 8.49 -39.01 -4.76
C TYR A 357 7.03 -39.18 -4.31
N LEU A 358 6.10 -38.36 -4.78
CA LEU A 358 4.66 -38.49 -4.52
C LEU A 358 3.94 -39.06 -5.75
N ILE A 359 2.98 -39.93 -5.50
CA ILE A 359 2.20 -40.61 -6.56
C ILE A 359 0.92 -39.77 -6.78
N ARG A 360 0.54 -39.57 -8.06
CA ARG A 360 -0.80 -39.17 -8.44
C ARG A 360 -1.69 -40.43 -8.49
N ASP A 361 -2.68 -40.51 -7.64
CA ASP A 361 -3.74 -41.51 -7.77
C ASP A 361 -4.71 -41.14 -8.89
#